data_edb28a05037884965d8c36b49c8637cd
#
_entry.id   edb28a05037884965d8c36b49c8637cd
#
_cell.length_a   1.000
_cell.length_b   1.000
_cell.length_c   1.000
_cell.angle_alpha   90.00
_cell.angle_beta   90.00
_cell.angle_gamma   90.00
#
_symmetry.space_group_name_H-M   'P 1'
#
loop_
_entity.id
_entity.type
_entity.pdbx_description
1 polymer ?
#
loop_
_entity_poly.entity_id
_entity_poly.type
_entity_poly.pdbx_seq_one_letter_code
_entity_poly.pdbx_strand_id
1 'polypeptide(L)'
;MAISSAEGSPTVATVLLPVERPRVDAAGSGCFAVVHRDSIPEAVRIVRERPVDAVLVSVHRCGPEQVEVLGNLVREFPGIPTVALISQHDPSSTEMLLRLGASGVRQVVDVTSPTGWNRLRQVVGQPATRAVARIQGPILEALREAPPDARLFVEALVRLAPETPTVTHLAQRLFVRPSTLMSRFARAGLPSPKNYLAAIRLLHASYLCLGRDGKPDP
;
A
#
# COMPACT_ATOMS: atom_id res chain seq x y z
N MET A 1 13.12 -0.44 -32.85
CA MET A 1 13.44 -0.68 -31.43
C MET A 1 12.23 -0.23 -30.63
N ALA A 2 11.35 -1.14 -30.30
CA ALA A 2 10.11 -0.86 -29.60
C ALA A 2 10.42 -0.90 -28.08
N ILE A 3 10.43 0.27 -27.44
CA ILE A 3 10.31 0.38 -25.99
C ILE A 3 8.81 0.29 -25.72
N SER A 4 8.33 -0.94 -25.58
CA SER A 4 6.93 -1.23 -25.27
C SER A 4 6.69 -0.98 -23.79
N SER A 5 6.07 0.16 -23.48
CA SER A 5 4.90 0.36 -22.60
C SER A 5 4.60 -0.76 -21.59
N ALA A 6 5.41 -0.83 -20.53
CA ALA A 6 5.00 -1.39 -19.26
C ALA A 6 4.56 -0.27 -18.27
N GLU A 7 4.13 0.88 -18.79
CA GLU A 7 3.71 2.04 -17.99
C GLU A 7 2.24 1.94 -17.59
N GLY A 8 1.85 0.94 -16.79
CA GLY A 8 0.47 0.91 -16.35
C GLY A 8 0.05 -0.24 -15.44
N SER A 9 0.65 -1.40 -15.53
CA SER A 9 0.26 -2.52 -14.67
C SER A 9 0.88 -2.41 -13.28
N PRO A 10 0.09 -2.60 -12.21
CA PRO A 10 0.62 -2.65 -10.84
C PRO A 10 1.72 -3.70 -10.72
N THR A 11 2.76 -3.42 -9.95
CA THR A 11 3.81 -4.38 -9.62
C THR A 11 3.58 -4.93 -8.21
N VAL A 12 3.51 -6.26 -8.09
CA VAL A 12 3.29 -6.96 -6.82
C VAL A 12 4.53 -7.77 -6.46
N ALA A 13 5.17 -7.43 -5.35
CA ALA A 13 6.21 -8.27 -4.77
C ALA A 13 5.56 -9.42 -4.00
N THR A 14 6.02 -10.65 -4.21
CA THR A 14 5.37 -11.81 -3.60
C THR A 14 6.36 -12.74 -2.92
N VAL A 15 5.95 -13.30 -1.78
CA VAL A 15 6.63 -14.40 -1.07
C VAL A 15 5.63 -15.53 -0.88
N LEU A 16 5.65 -16.49 -1.77
CA LEU A 16 4.64 -17.50 -1.93
C LEU A 16 5.21 -18.92 -1.85
N LEU A 17 4.38 -19.90 -1.54
CA LEU A 17 4.71 -21.30 -1.77
C LEU A 17 4.87 -21.58 -3.28
N PRO A 18 5.71 -22.54 -3.69
CA PRO A 18 5.88 -22.89 -5.10
C PRO A 18 4.57 -23.22 -5.81
N VAL A 19 3.64 -23.87 -5.10
CA VAL A 19 2.31 -24.27 -5.64
C VAL A 19 1.35 -23.08 -5.81
N GLU A 20 1.58 -21.96 -5.14
CA GLU A 20 0.76 -20.76 -5.20
C GLU A 20 1.18 -19.84 -6.37
N ARG A 21 2.48 -19.84 -6.72
CA ARG A 21 3.06 -18.94 -7.75
C ARG A 21 2.32 -19.02 -9.09
N PRO A 22 2.15 -20.19 -9.72
CA PRO A 22 1.47 -20.27 -11.03
C PRO A 22 0.01 -19.77 -10.96
N ARG A 23 -0.66 -19.98 -9.83
CA ARG A 23 -2.05 -19.53 -9.64
C ARG A 23 -2.14 -18.02 -9.49
N VAL A 24 -1.18 -17.40 -8.78
CA VAL A 24 -1.09 -15.94 -8.64
C VAL A 24 -0.70 -15.30 -9.97
N ASP A 25 0.21 -15.90 -10.74
CA ASP A 25 0.59 -15.44 -12.08
C ASP A 25 -0.62 -15.46 -13.03
N ALA A 26 -1.37 -16.56 -13.02
CA ALA A 26 -2.60 -16.67 -13.81
C ALA A 26 -3.65 -15.64 -13.39
N ALA A 27 -3.80 -15.39 -12.07
CA ALA A 27 -4.71 -14.38 -11.56
C ALA A 27 -4.25 -12.95 -11.90
N GLY A 28 -2.94 -12.71 -11.96
CA GLY A 28 -2.33 -11.43 -12.30
C GLY A 28 -2.33 -11.10 -13.78
N SER A 29 -2.50 -12.10 -14.64
CA SER A 29 -2.44 -11.93 -16.10
C SER A 29 -3.39 -10.82 -16.59
N GLY A 30 -2.82 -9.80 -17.24
CA GLY A 30 -3.55 -8.62 -17.70
C GLY A 30 -4.01 -7.63 -16.62
N CYS A 31 -3.73 -7.91 -15.33
CA CYS A 31 -4.15 -7.07 -14.21
C CYS A 31 -2.97 -6.45 -13.45
N PHE A 32 -1.92 -7.23 -13.17
CA PHE A 32 -0.73 -6.79 -12.46
C PHE A 32 0.49 -7.65 -12.80
N ALA A 33 1.67 -7.06 -12.71
CA ALA A 33 2.94 -7.77 -12.87
C ALA A 33 3.38 -8.37 -11.53
N VAL A 34 3.86 -9.62 -11.54
CA VAL A 34 4.30 -10.32 -10.33
C VAL A 34 5.82 -10.41 -10.27
N VAL A 35 6.37 -10.17 -9.10
CA VAL A 35 7.79 -10.32 -8.81
C VAL A 35 7.97 -11.26 -7.63
N HIS A 36 8.21 -12.53 -7.93
CA HIS A 36 8.43 -13.54 -6.90
C HIS A 36 9.77 -13.36 -6.19
N ARG A 37 9.74 -13.58 -4.88
CA ARG A 37 10.92 -13.68 -4.02
C ARG A 37 10.82 -14.91 -3.15
N ASP A 38 11.98 -15.40 -2.72
CA ASP A 38 12.05 -16.61 -1.91
C ASP A 38 12.00 -16.32 -0.42
N SER A 39 12.20 -15.06 -0.03
CA SER A 39 12.16 -14.63 1.37
C SER A 39 11.53 -13.25 1.55
N ILE A 40 11.02 -13.01 2.78
CA ILE A 40 10.44 -11.71 3.15
C ILE A 40 11.51 -10.59 3.15
N PRO A 41 12.75 -10.80 3.65
CA PRO A 41 13.81 -9.81 3.52
C PRO A 41 14.10 -9.38 2.08
N GLU A 42 14.05 -10.31 1.11
CA GLU A 42 14.21 -9.98 -0.31
C GLU A 42 13.05 -9.15 -0.84
N ALA A 43 11.82 -9.45 -0.43
CA ALA A 43 10.65 -8.64 -0.80
C ALA A 43 10.75 -7.23 -0.22
N VAL A 44 11.20 -7.07 1.03
CA VAL A 44 11.46 -5.77 1.66
C VAL A 44 12.52 -4.99 0.89
N ARG A 45 13.61 -5.64 0.47
CA ARG A 45 14.66 -5.01 -0.34
C ARG A 45 14.09 -4.45 -1.63
N ILE A 46 13.26 -5.23 -2.34
CA ILE A 46 12.63 -4.77 -3.58
C ILE A 46 11.73 -3.56 -3.37
N VAL A 47 10.95 -3.55 -2.30
CA VAL A 47 10.09 -2.40 -1.96
C VAL A 47 10.92 -1.13 -1.75
N ARG A 48 12.14 -1.24 -1.24
CA ARG A 48 13.07 -0.11 -1.07
C ARG A 48 13.76 0.33 -2.37
N GLU A 49 14.05 -0.61 -3.25
CA GLU A 49 14.84 -0.36 -4.46
C GLU A 49 14.01 0.13 -5.65
N ARG A 50 12.72 -0.20 -5.69
CA ARG A 50 11.86 0.14 -6.83
C ARG A 50 10.39 0.30 -6.44
N PRO A 51 9.59 1.02 -7.25
CA PRO A 51 8.16 1.14 -7.02
C PRO A 51 7.47 -0.22 -7.03
N VAL A 52 6.76 -0.53 -5.93
CA VAL A 52 5.92 -1.71 -5.76
C VAL A 52 4.55 -1.23 -5.30
N ASP A 53 3.49 -1.74 -5.93
CA ASP A 53 2.12 -1.32 -5.64
C ASP A 53 1.45 -2.15 -4.55
N ALA A 54 1.95 -3.37 -4.30
CA ALA A 54 1.49 -4.24 -3.19
C ALA A 54 2.54 -5.30 -2.85
N VAL A 55 2.48 -5.82 -1.63
CA VAL A 55 3.23 -6.99 -1.18
C VAL A 55 2.24 -8.11 -0.85
N LEU A 56 2.43 -9.28 -1.44
CA LEU A 56 1.60 -10.46 -1.22
C LEU A 56 2.43 -11.55 -0.57
N VAL A 57 2.03 -12.00 0.62
CA VAL A 57 2.75 -13.00 1.40
C VAL A 57 1.85 -14.16 1.74
N SER A 58 2.27 -15.39 1.44
CA SER A 58 1.59 -16.58 1.91
C SER A 58 1.70 -16.70 3.42
N VAL A 59 0.58 -16.96 4.08
CA VAL A 59 0.53 -17.20 5.53
C VAL A 59 1.46 -18.36 5.93
N HIS A 60 1.57 -19.37 5.09
CA HIS A 60 2.43 -20.55 5.30
C HIS A 60 3.93 -20.30 5.08
N ARG A 61 4.31 -19.10 4.58
CA ARG A 61 5.71 -18.65 4.47
C ARG A 61 6.13 -17.75 5.64
N CYS A 62 5.20 -17.51 6.57
CA CYS A 62 5.45 -16.68 7.74
C CYS A 62 5.76 -17.55 8.96
N GLY A 63 6.82 -17.21 9.66
CA GLY A 63 7.13 -17.63 11.02
C GLY A 63 7.18 -16.41 11.94
N PRO A 64 7.46 -16.58 13.24
CA PRO A 64 7.50 -15.47 14.20
C PRO A 64 8.44 -14.32 13.79
N GLU A 65 9.63 -14.65 13.32
CA GLU A 65 10.63 -13.66 12.86
C GLU A 65 10.14 -12.90 11.62
N GLN A 66 9.49 -13.60 10.70
CA GLN A 66 8.94 -13.00 9.49
C GLN A 66 7.80 -12.03 9.77
N VAL A 67 7.01 -12.28 10.81
CA VAL A 67 5.94 -11.37 11.26
C VAL A 67 6.53 -10.04 11.72
N GLU A 68 7.64 -10.05 12.45
CA GLU A 68 8.33 -8.83 12.88
C GLU A 68 8.85 -8.02 11.68
N VAL A 69 9.48 -8.69 10.71
CA VAL A 69 9.99 -8.06 9.49
C VAL A 69 8.86 -7.43 8.68
N LEU A 70 7.71 -8.13 8.56
CA LEU A 70 6.51 -7.58 7.90
C LEU A 70 5.91 -6.42 8.68
N GLY A 71 5.90 -6.46 10.01
CA GLY A 71 5.46 -5.35 10.84
C GLY A 71 6.33 -4.10 10.65
N ASN A 72 7.64 -4.27 10.48
CA ASN A 72 8.55 -3.18 10.14
C ASN A 72 8.25 -2.64 8.73
N LEU A 73 8.04 -3.51 7.73
CA LEU A 73 7.67 -3.12 6.38
C LEU A 73 6.39 -2.28 6.35
N VAL A 74 5.34 -2.73 7.05
CA VAL A 74 4.05 -2.02 7.12
C VAL A 74 4.20 -0.65 7.77
N ARG A 75 5.08 -0.50 8.77
CA ARG A 75 5.36 0.79 9.43
C ARG A 75 6.20 1.71 8.55
N GLU A 76 7.19 1.17 7.86
CA GLU A 76 8.08 1.92 6.96
C GLU A 76 7.35 2.36 5.68
N PHE A 77 6.48 1.48 5.14
CA PHE A 77 5.73 1.73 3.89
C PHE A 77 4.22 1.57 4.09
N PRO A 78 3.57 2.41 4.91
CA PRO A 78 2.15 2.26 5.21
C PRO A 78 1.21 2.49 4.01
N GLY A 79 1.72 3.08 2.93
CA GLY A 79 1.00 3.25 1.66
C GLY A 79 0.99 2.01 0.77
N ILE A 80 1.91 1.07 1.00
CA ILE A 80 1.98 -0.17 0.22
C ILE A 80 1.15 -1.23 0.95
N PRO A 81 0.03 -1.70 0.39
CA PRO A 81 -0.78 -2.74 1.02
C PRO A 81 0.03 -4.03 1.11
N THR A 82 0.16 -4.54 2.34
CA THR A 82 0.66 -5.89 2.59
C THR A 82 -0.54 -6.81 2.78
N VAL A 83 -0.63 -7.81 1.92
CA VAL A 83 -1.76 -8.74 1.81
C VAL A 83 -1.32 -10.14 2.24
N ALA A 84 -1.98 -10.71 3.23
CA ALA A 84 -1.81 -12.10 3.61
C ALA A 84 -2.65 -13.00 2.71
N LEU A 85 -2.02 -13.98 2.06
CA LEU A 85 -2.68 -14.98 1.21
C LEU A 85 -2.89 -16.26 1.99
N ILE A 86 -4.13 -16.75 2.01
CA ILE A 86 -4.49 -18.07 2.52
C ILE A 86 -4.81 -18.98 1.33
N SER A 87 -4.07 -20.06 1.20
CA SER A 87 -4.29 -21.08 0.16
C SER A 87 -4.74 -22.43 0.74
N GLN A 88 -4.66 -22.57 2.05
CA GLN A 88 -5.10 -23.74 2.81
C GLN A 88 -5.58 -23.30 4.20
N HIS A 89 -6.57 -23.98 4.75
CA HIS A 89 -7.05 -23.78 6.11
C HIS A 89 -6.49 -24.86 7.02
N ASP A 90 -5.69 -24.43 7.98
CA ASP A 90 -5.21 -25.26 9.08
C ASP A 90 -5.16 -24.43 10.39
N PRO A 91 -5.03 -25.06 11.56
CA PRO A 91 -4.97 -24.34 12.84
C PRO A 91 -3.83 -23.32 12.91
N SER A 92 -2.69 -23.60 12.28
CA SER A 92 -1.52 -22.73 12.31
C SER A 92 -1.73 -21.46 11.48
N SER A 93 -2.48 -21.53 10.39
CA SER A 93 -2.82 -20.37 9.56
C SER A 93 -3.68 -19.36 10.31
N THR A 94 -4.61 -19.81 11.15
CA THR A 94 -5.43 -18.91 11.98
C THR A 94 -4.58 -18.14 13.00
N GLU A 95 -3.70 -18.84 13.72
CA GLU A 95 -2.78 -18.20 14.67
C GLU A 95 -1.87 -17.20 13.96
N MET A 96 -1.33 -17.57 12.81
CA MET A 96 -0.46 -16.71 12.03
C MET A 96 -1.18 -15.45 11.53
N LEU A 97 -2.44 -15.56 11.11
CA LEU A 97 -3.26 -14.41 10.73
C LEU A 97 -3.46 -13.42 11.87
N LEU A 98 -3.71 -13.91 13.09
CA LEU A 98 -3.84 -13.06 14.27
C LEU A 98 -2.53 -12.30 14.54
N ARG A 99 -1.38 -12.98 14.44
CA ARG A 99 -0.05 -12.36 14.59
C ARG A 99 0.23 -11.32 13.51
N LEU A 100 -0.07 -11.63 12.24
CA LEU A 100 0.06 -10.70 11.13
C LEU A 100 -0.85 -9.49 11.31
N GLY A 101 -2.09 -9.69 11.75
CA GLY A 101 -3.02 -8.61 12.08
C GLY A 101 -2.48 -7.69 13.19
N ALA A 102 -1.94 -8.26 14.25
CA ALA A 102 -1.31 -7.52 15.35
C ALA A 102 -0.07 -6.73 14.89
N SER A 103 0.67 -7.23 13.89
CA SER A 103 1.82 -6.53 13.29
C SER A 103 1.43 -5.41 12.31
N GLY A 104 0.14 -5.26 11.98
CA GLY A 104 -0.38 -4.21 11.11
C GLY A 104 -0.78 -4.65 9.71
N VAL A 105 -0.69 -5.93 9.37
CA VAL A 105 -1.22 -6.47 8.12
C VAL A 105 -2.74 -6.48 8.18
N ARG A 106 -3.39 -5.64 7.39
CA ARG A 106 -4.84 -5.42 7.47
C ARG A 106 -5.66 -6.08 6.38
N GLN A 107 -4.99 -6.66 5.39
CA GLN A 107 -5.66 -7.27 4.26
C GLN A 107 -5.36 -8.75 4.19
N VAL A 108 -6.42 -9.53 4.08
CA VAL A 108 -6.36 -10.99 3.94
C VAL A 108 -7.15 -11.38 2.70
N VAL A 109 -6.56 -12.24 1.89
CA VAL A 109 -7.22 -12.83 0.73
C VAL A 109 -7.17 -14.35 0.86
N ASP A 110 -8.33 -14.93 0.98
CA ASP A 110 -8.54 -16.38 1.03
C ASP A 110 -8.84 -16.89 -0.38
N VAL A 111 -7.87 -17.56 -1.00
CA VAL A 111 -8.00 -18.10 -2.35
C VAL A 111 -8.55 -19.55 -2.38
N THR A 112 -8.91 -20.09 -1.24
CA THR A 112 -9.73 -21.32 -1.16
C THR A 112 -11.18 -21.03 -1.47
N SER A 113 -11.62 -19.78 -1.21
CA SER A 113 -12.94 -19.28 -1.58
C SER A 113 -13.07 -19.06 -3.09
N PRO A 114 -14.23 -19.36 -3.71
CA PRO A 114 -14.47 -19.13 -5.13
C PRO A 114 -14.26 -17.67 -5.57
N THR A 115 -14.50 -16.72 -4.68
CA THR A 115 -14.34 -15.28 -4.94
C THR A 115 -12.96 -14.73 -4.62
N GLY A 116 -12.07 -15.55 -4.02
CA GLY A 116 -10.77 -15.12 -3.49
C GLY A 116 -9.87 -14.48 -4.56
N TRP A 117 -9.80 -15.08 -5.73
CA TRP A 117 -9.00 -14.55 -6.83
C TRP A 117 -9.53 -13.20 -7.37
N ASN A 118 -10.85 -13.02 -7.43
CA ASN A 118 -11.44 -11.74 -7.80
C ASN A 118 -11.15 -10.67 -6.74
N ARG A 119 -11.20 -11.06 -5.45
CA ARG A 119 -10.83 -10.15 -4.36
C ARG A 119 -9.35 -9.76 -4.42
N LEU A 120 -8.44 -10.69 -4.75
CA LEU A 120 -7.02 -10.37 -4.96
C LEU A 120 -6.85 -9.29 -6.05
N ARG A 121 -7.48 -9.49 -7.21
CA ARG A 121 -7.45 -8.51 -8.30
C ARG A 121 -8.00 -7.15 -7.86
N GLN A 122 -9.09 -7.13 -7.10
CA GLN A 122 -9.67 -5.88 -6.58
C GLN A 122 -8.71 -5.17 -5.62
N VAL A 123 -8.14 -5.89 -4.65
CA VAL A 123 -7.21 -5.32 -3.67
C VAL A 123 -5.98 -4.71 -4.33
N VAL A 124 -5.38 -5.43 -5.27
CA VAL A 124 -4.18 -4.97 -6.01
C VAL A 124 -4.53 -3.91 -7.05
N GLY A 125 -5.67 -4.07 -7.71
CA GLY A 125 -6.07 -3.24 -8.83
C GLY A 125 -6.71 -1.89 -8.46
N GLN A 126 -6.95 -1.59 -7.17
CA GLN A 126 -7.60 -0.33 -6.78
C GLN A 126 -6.73 0.89 -7.13
N PRO A 127 -7.21 1.79 -8.02
CA PRO A 127 -6.44 2.98 -8.43
C PRO A 127 -6.07 3.88 -7.26
N ALA A 128 -6.98 4.02 -6.29
CA ALA A 128 -6.74 4.82 -5.08
C ALA A 128 -5.59 4.27 -4.23
N THR A 129 -5.48 2.95 -4.09
CA THR A 129 -4.41 2.30 -3.33
C THR A 129 -3.05 2.51 -4.02
N ARG A 130 -3.01 2.40 -5.35
CA ARG A 130 -1.80 2.67 -6.15
C ARG A 130 -1.37 4.12 -6.06
N ALA A 131 -2.31 5.06 -6.17
CA ALA A 131 -2.02 6.49 -6.02
C ALA A 131 -1.39 6.79 -4.65
N VAL A 132 -1.96 6.22 -3.56
CA VAL A 132 -1.39 6.37 -2.20
C VAL A 132 0.04 5.85 -2.14
N ALA A 133 0.30 4.65 -2.62
CA ALA A 133 1.64 4.05 -2.57
C ALA A 133 2.69 4.89 -3.31
N ARG A 134 2.34 5.38 -4.51
CA ARG A 134 3.25 6.19 -5.34
C ARG A 134 3.47 7.61 -4.82
N ILE A 135 2.47 8.18 -4.16
CA ILE A 135 2.55 9.54 -3.60
C ILE A 135 3.30 9.52 -2.26
N GLN A 136 3.09 8.51 -1.44
CA GLN A 136 3.57 8.48 -0.06
C GLN A 136 5.09 8.39 0.04
N GLY A 137 5.73 7.52 -0.73
CA GLY A 137 7.17 7.32 -0.69
C GLY A 137 7.98 8.61 -0.89
N PRO A 138 7.83 9.32 -2.02
CA PRO A 138 8.53 10.58 -2.28
C PRO A 138 8.24 11.67 -1.24
N ILE A 139 7.00 11.75 -0.74
CA ILE A 139 6.64 12.75 0.28
C ILE A 139 7.32 12.44 1.62
N LEU A 140 7.33 11.18 2.04
CA LEU A 140 7.98 10.79 3.30
C LEU A 140 9.50 10.95 3.23
N GLU A 141 10.11 10.68 2.10
CA GLU A 141 11.54 10.93 1.90
C GLU A 141 11.84 12.42 1.98
N ALA A 142 11.04 13.28 1.35
CA ALA A 142 11.19 14.74 1.44
C ALA A 142 10.98 15.28 2.88
N LEU A 143 10.25 14.53 3.71
CA LEU A 143 9.99 14.86 5.12
C LEU A 143 10.88 14.09 6.11
N ARG A 144 11.96 13.50 5.64
CA ARG A 144 12.84 12.66 6.47
C ARG A 144 13.34 13.37 7.73
N GLU A 145 13.67 14.64 7.61
CA GLU A 145 14.17 15.49 8.72
C GLU A 145 13.06 16.19 9.51
N ALA A 146 11.80 16.06 9.08
CA ALA A 146 10.68 16.67 9.79
C ALA A 146 10.38 15.95 11.12
N PRO A 147 9.84 16.66 12.13
CA PRO A 147 9.45 16.06 13.40
C PRO A 147 8.52 14.86 13.23
N PRO A 148 8.64 13.80 14.05
CA PRO A 148 7.87 12.56 13.89
C PRO A 148 6.36 12.76 13.85
N ASP A 149 5.82 13.68 14.66
CA ASP A 149 4.39 13.98 14.68
C ASP A 149 3.91 14.67 13.39
N ALA A 150 4.74 15.52 12.77
CA ALA A 150 4.45 16.12 11.48
C ALA A 150 4.43 15.08 10.36
N ARG A 151 5.38 14.12 10.38
CA ARG A 151 5.40 13.00 9.43
C ARG A 151 4.14 12.15 9.54
N LEU A 152 3.74 11.75 10.74
CA LEU A 152 2.51 10.99 10.98
C LEU A 152 1.26 11.71 10.45
N PHE A 153 1.18 13.04 10.61
CA PHE A 153 0.07 13.81 10.06
C PHE A 153 0.07 13.83 8.53
N VAL A 154 1.24 13.97 7.91
CA VAL A 154 1.31 13.95 6.44
C VAL A 154 1.01 12.56 5.89
N GLU A 155 1.46 11.49 6.54
CA GLU A 155 1.08 10.11 6.21
C GLU A 155 -0.44 9.90 6.25
N ALA A 156 -1.07 10.33 7.34
CA ALA A 156 -2.51 10.27 7.47
C ALA A 156 -3.22 11.09 6.39
N LEU A 157 -2.69 12.27 6.08
CA LEU A 157 -3.21 13.16 5.06
C LEU A 157 -3.14 12.53 3.67
N VAL A 158 -2.03 11.90 3.30
CA VAL A 158 -1.89 11.18 2.01
C VAL A 158 -2.97 10.11 1.86
N ARG A 159 -3.21 9.33 2.92
CA ARG A 159 -4.23 8.28 2.90
C ARG A 159 -5.66 8.79 2.89
N LEU A 160 -5.94 9.86 3.65
CA LEU A 160 -7.29 10.37 3.85
C LEU A 160 -7.69 11.44 2.81
N ALA A 161 -6.74 12.01 2.08
CA ALA A 161 -6.98 13.12 1.16
C ALA A 161 -8.08 12.85 0.10
N PRO A 162 -8.19 11.65 -0.50
CA PRO A 162 -9.24 11.38 -1.48
C PRO A 162 -10.67 11.59 -0.92
N GLU A 163 -10.86 11.23 0.35
CA GLU A 163 -12.16 11.25 1.02
C GLU A 163 -12.36 12.48 1.90
N THR A 164 -11.36 13.38 1.97
CA THR A 164 -11.35 14.49 2.92
C THR A 164 -11.36 15.82 2.19
N PRO A 165 -12.50 16.51 2.10
CA PRO A 165 -12.62 17.74 1.33
C PRO A 165 -11.97 18.95 2.01
N THR A 166 -11.89 18.98 3.35
CA THR A 166 -11.41 20.14 4.11
C THR A 166 -10.48 19.76 5.26
N VAL A 167 -9.68 20.73 5.71
CA VAL A 167 -8.80 20.57 6.89
C VAL A 167 -9.60 20.29 8.16
N THR A 168 -10.79 20.88 8.29
CA THR A 168 -11.70 20.61 9.42
C THR A 168 -12.11 19.15 9.44
N HIS A 169 -12.52 18.60 8.30
CA HIS A 169 -12.88 17.18 8.18
C HIS A 169 -11.67 16.26 8.45
N LEU A 170 -10.47 16.63 7.96
CA LEU A 170 -9.23 15.93 8.28
C LEU A 170 -8.96 15.88 9.79
N ALA A 171 -9.08 17.05 10.45
CA ALA A 171 -8.86 17.16 11.89
C ALA A 171 -9.87 16.31 12.70
N GLN A 172 -11.13 16.26 12.28
CA GLN A 172 -12.15 15.39 12.87
C GLN A 172 -11.77 13.90 12.74
N ARG A 173 -11.35 13.47 11.56
CA ARG A 173 -10.93 12.07 11.34
C ARG A 173 -9.67 11.68 12.11
N LEU A 174 -8.83 12.64 12.44
CA LEU A 174 -7.60 12.46 13.24
C LEU A 174 -7.84 12.67 14.75
N PHE A 175 -9.09 12.95 15.16
CA PHE A 175 -9.46 13.24 16.55
C PHE A 175 -8.65 14.39 17.16
N VAL A 176 -8.31 15.41 16.37
CA VAL A 176 -7.61 16.62 16.82
C VAL A 176 -8.40 17.88 16.46
N ARG A 177 -8.14 18.98 17.17
CA ARG A 177 -8.70 20.29 16.79
C ARG A 177 -7.99 20.83 15.54
N PRO A 178 -8.69 21.51 14.62
CA PRO A 178 -8.08 22.16 13.45
C PRO A 178 -6.93 23.09 13.83
N SER A 179 -7.06 23.85 14.93
CA SER A 179 -6.00 24.73 15.45
C SER A 179 -4.75 23.95 15.89
N THR A 180 -4.92 22.76 16.46
CA THR A 180 -3.81 21.88 16.83
C THR A 180 -3.05 21.41 15.59
N LEU A 181 -3.76 21.02 14.56
CA LEU A 181 -3.18 20.60 13.29
C LEU A 181 -2.38 21.74 12.65
N MET A 182 -2.98 22.92 12.56
CA MET A 182 -2.32 24.14 12.03
C MET A 182 -1.05 24.49 12.81
N SER A 183 -1.14 24.49 14.16
CA SER A 183 -0.03 24.81 15.03
C SER A 183 1.15 23.81 14.91
N ARG A 184 0.88 22.54 14.72
CA ARG A 184 1.93 21.51 14.53
C ARG A 184 2.67 21.70 13.21
N PHE A 185 1.97 21.98 12.12
CA PHE A 185 2.59 22.28 10.83
C PHE A 185 3.45 23.54 10.90
N ALA A 186 2.94 24.61 11.52
CA ALA A 186 3.68 25.85 11.68
C ALA A 186 4.99 25.64 12.51
N ARG A 187 4.91 24.89 13.62
CA ARG A 187 6.10 24.59 14.44
C ARG A 187 7.12 23.72 13.72
N ALA A 188 6.69 22.86 12.82
CA ALA A 188 7.56 22.04 11.99
C ALA A 188 8.14 22.80 10.78
N GLY A 189 7.85 24.10 10.62
CA GLY A 189 8.28 24.86 9.45
C GLY A 189 7.65 24.40 8.13
N LEU A 190 6.54 23.64 8.20
CA LEU A 190 5.86 23.09 7.03
C LEU A 190 4.79 24.06 6.50
N PRO A 191 4.51 24.06 5.19
CA PRO A 191 3.35 24.73 4.61
C PRO A 191 2.05 24.33 5.31
N SER A 192 1.01 25.16 5.18
CA SER A 192 -0.26 24.89 5.88
C SER A 192 -0.86 23.54 5.50
N PRO A 193 -1.60 22.86 6.41
CA PRO A 193 -2.31 21.62 6.10
C PRO A 193 -3.24 21.75 4.91
N LYS A 194 -3.79 22.95 4.66
CA LYS A 194 -4.63 23.23 3.49
C LYS A 194 -3.85 23.09 2.18
N ASN A 195 -2.62 23.60 2.13
CA ASN A 195 -1.78 23.51 0.94
C ASN A 195 -1.38 22.04 0.66
N TYR A 196 -0.98 21.31 1.69
CA TYR A 196 -0.70 19.87 1.56
C TYR A 196 -1.94 19.09 1.09
N LEU A 197 -3.10 19.33 1.68
CA LEU A 197 -4.35 18.67 1.28
C LEU A 197 -4.69 18.94 -0.18
N ALA A 198 -4.54 20.20 -0.64
CA ALA A 198 -4.78 20.57 -2.03
C ALA A 198 -3.78 19.89 -2.98
N ALA A 199 -2.48 19.94 -2.66
CA ALA A 199 -1.43 19.32 -3.47
C ALA A 199 -1.61 17.79 -3.56
N ILE A 200 -1.86 17.12 -2.44
CA ILE A 200 -2.04 15.66 -2.41
C ILE A 200 -3.30 15.25 -3.16
N ARG A 201 -4.41 15.98 -3.04
CA ARG A 201 -5.62 15.72 -3.83
C ARG A 201 -5.38 15.89 -5.32
N LEU A 202 -4.60 16.90 -5.72
CA LEU A 202 -4.23 17.09 -7.11
C LEU A 202 -3.38 15.92 -7.63
N LEU A 203 -2.40 15.45 -6.83
CA LEU A 203 -1.62 14.27 -7.15
C LEU A 203 -2.49 13.02 -7.28
N HIS A 204 -3.42 12.79 -6.36
CA HIS A 204 -4.37 11.68 -6.50
C HIS A 204 -5.20 11.78 -7.78
N ALA A 205 -5.74 12.97 -8.09
CA ALA A 205 -6.49 13.19 -9.31
C ALA A 205 -5.64 12.93 -10.57
N SER A 206 -4.41 13.41 -10.60
CA SER A 206 -3.50 13.18 -11.74
C SER A 206 -3.19 11.71 -11.95
N TYR A 207 -2.92 10.94 -10.88
CA TYR A 207 -2.71 9.49 -10.98
C TYR A 207 -3.95 8.74 -11.42
N LEU A 208 -5.14 9.18 -11.00
CA LEU A 208 -6.41 8.58 -11.45
C LEU A 208 -6.68 8.88 -12.93
N CYS A 209 -6.35 10.09 -13.40
CA CYS A 209 -6.48 10.46 -14.81
C CYS A 209 -5.50 9.68 -15.69
N LEU A 210 -4.22 9.65 -15.33
CA LEU A 210 -3.19 8.90 -16.08
C LEU A 210 -3.48 7.40 -16.16
N GLY A 211 -4.15 6.84 -15.16
CA GLY A 211 -4.59 5.43 -15.19
C GLY A 211 -5.81 5.16 -16.09
N ARG A 212 -6.52 6.19 -16.57
CA ARG A 212 -7.70 6.06 -17.45
C ARG A 212 -7.36 6.13 -18.94
N ASP A 213 -6.25 6.76 -19.30
CA ASP A 213 -5.87 6.96 -20.71
C ASP A 213 -5.38 5.68 -21.42
N GLY A 214 -5.40 4.53 -20.73
CA GLY A 214 -5.06 3.22 -21.30
C GLY A 214 -6.24 2.40 -21.84
N LYS A 215 -7.48 2.90 -21.82
CA LYS A 215 -8.63 2.24 -22.48
C LYS A 215 -9.26 3.21 -23.48
N PRO A 216 -9.23 2.89 -24.78
CA PRO A 216 -10.17 3.52 -25.71
C PRO A 216 -11.58 3.09 -25.31
N ASP A 217 -12.49 4.06 -25.19
CA ASP A 217 -13.92 3.81 -25.08
C ASP A 217 -14.40 3.02 -26.32
N PRO A 218 -15.34 2.07 -26.14
CA PRO A 218 -15.87 1.26 -27.24
C PRO A 218 -16.68 2.06 -28.24
#